data_1f8a244dedbf67bc87faae8b407c1322
#
_entry.id   1f8a244dedbf67bc87faae8b407c1322
#
_cell.length_a   1.000
_cell.length_b   1.000
_cell.length_c   1.000
_cell.angle_alpha   90.00
_cell.angle_beta   90.00
_cell.angle_gamma   90.00
#
_symmetry.space_group_name_H-M   'P 1'
#
loop_
_entity.id
_entity.type
_entity.pdbx_description
1 polymer ?
#
loop_
_entity_poly.entity_id
_entity_poly.type
_entity_poly.pdbx_seq_one_letter_code
_entity_poly.pdbx_strand_id
1 'polypeptide(L)'
;LLTGYLVEALQENGVLTYDLAGIEAAMGMLAPRLSKMALKYPGTTMTLLANLLVIGLAHCGEPGLAWLRSLPDDYMTSKQTVSYTGLFDDVAADAWYAPAVDYVKYGRIMNGMGSNRFQPNTQMTRAMFAQVLYALEGAPSVRGLSCPFTDAGGSWYTDAVIWAYNAGVVAGVSPTRFAPNEALTREQMVTMLYGYAGREQALSGPDGALAGYQDQARVSTWAREAMAWAVGTGVIAGTSATTLAPRKTGTRAEVATVLMRFCEQ
;
A
#
# COMPACT_ATOMS: atom_id res chain seq x y z
N LEU A 1 2.66 -16.96 21.24
CA LEU A 1 1.62 -17.86 20.71
C LEU A 1 1.53 -17.78 19.18
N LEU A 2 1.23 -16.60 18.60
CA LEU A 2 1.10 -16.41 17.13
C LEU A 2 2.41 -16.77 16.39
N THR A 3 3.55 -16.44 16.95
CA THR A 3 4.88 -16.73 16.35
C THR A 3 5.14 -18.23 16.29
N GLY A 4 4.77 -18.98 17.35
CA GLY A 4 4.90 -20.43 17.38
C GLY A 4 4.07 -21.11 16.30
N TYR A 5 2.78 -20.78 16.20
CA TYR A 5 1.90 -21.33 15.17
C TYR A 5 2.38 -21.03 13.75
N LEU A 6 2.95 -19.84 13.52
CA LEU A 6 3.43 -19.46 12.21
C LEU A 6 4.69 -20.25 11.81
N VAL A 7 5.61 -20.45 12.77
CA VAL A 7 6.83 -21.27 12.58
C VAL A 7 6.45 -22.74 12.33
N GLU A 8 5.56 -23.32 13.13
CA GLU A 8 5.06 -24.67 12.93
C GLU A 8 4.39 -24.83 11.56
N ALA A 9 3.50 -23.92 11.17
CA ALA A 9 2.84 -23.96 9.88
C ALA A 9 3.81 -23.85 8.69
N LEU A 10 4.88 -23.09 8.82
CA LEU A 10 5.92 -22.98 7.79
C LEU A 10 6.78 -24.25 7.72
N GLN A 11 7.06 -24.87 8.87
CA GLN A 11 7.81 -26.13 8.95
C GLN A 11 7.02 -27.30 8.38
N GLU A 12 5.74 -27.44 8.77
CA GLU A 12 4.85 -28.50 8.28
C GLU A 12 4.66 -28.46 6.77
N ASN A 13 4.72 -27.26 6.16
CA ASN A 13 4.62 -27.09 4.71
C ASN A 13 5.99 -27.13 4.00
N GLY A 14 7.08 -27.46 4.70
CA GLY A 14 8.43 -27.55 4.13
C GLY A 14 8.99 -26.20 3.64
N VAL A 15 8.42 -25.09 4.10
CA VAL A 15 8.81 -23.74 3.68
C VAL A 15 9.92 -23.18 4.54
N LEU A 16 10.01 -23.59 5.80
CA LEU A 16 11.08 -23.22 6.71
C LEU A 16 12.05 -24.40 6.83
N THR A 17 13.08 -24.39 6.02
CA THR A 17 14.29 -25.18 6.28
C THR A 17 15.17 -24.38 7.21
N TYR A 18 15.83 -25.04 8.16
CA TYR A 18 16.70 -24.38 9.15
C TYR A 18 18.04 -23.96 8.55
N ASP A 19 18.01 -23.39 7.34
CA ASP A 19 19.14 -22.76 6.68
C ASP A 19 18.79 -21.32 6.29
N LEU A 20 19.81 -20.51 5.99
CA LEU A 20 19.62 -19.10 5.65
C LEU A 20 18.73 -18.91 4.41
N ALA A 21 18.90 -19.76 3.40
CA ALA A 21 18.10 -19.69 2.18
C ALA A 21 16.62 -20.00 2.43
N GLY A 22 16.33 -20.99 3.30
CA GLY A 22 14.97 -21.29 3.72
C GLY A 22 14.32 -20.15 4.51
N ILE A 23 15.08 -19.47 5.37
CA ILE A 23 14.60 -18.30 6.12
C ILE A 23 14.29 -17.14 5.18
N GLU A 24 15.16 -16.83 4.21
CA GLU A 24 14.92 -15.81 3.22
C GLU A 24 13.67 -16.10 2.37
N ALA A 25 13.50 -17.37 1.95
CA ALA A 25 12.31 -17.79 1.21
C ALA A 25 11.03 -17.63 2.05
N ALA A 26 11.05 -18.05 3.31
CA ALA A 26 9.94 -17.93 4.26
C ALA A 26 9.58 -16.44 4.49
N MET A 27 10.57 -15.58 4.70
CA MET A 27 10.37 -14.14 4.85
C MET A 27 9.76 -13.51 3.59
N GLY A 28 10.19 -13.92 2.41
CA GLY A 28 9.62 -13.47 1.14
C GLY A 28 8.15 -13.86 0.98
N MET A 29 7.76 -15.05 1.42
CA MET A 29 6.35 -15.51 1.39
C MET A 29 5.47 -14.83 2.44
N LEU A 30 6.06 -14.43 3.57
CA LEU A 30 5.35 -13.74 4.65
C LEU A 30 5.20 -12.23 4.39
N ALA A 31 6.08 -11.63 3.61
CA ALA A 31 6.11 -10.20 3.38
C ALA A 31 4.74 -9.57 3.01
N PRO A 32 3.92 -10.16 2.14
CA PRO A 32 2.60 -9.61 1.82
C PRO A 32 1.63 -9.61 3.00
N ARG A 33 1.69 -10.63 3.87
CA ARG A 33 0.84 -10.75 5.06
C ARG A 33 1.31 -9.82 6.17
N LEU A 34 2.63 -9.69 6.30
CA LEU A 34 3.25 -8.81 7.28
C LEU A 34 3.04 -7.35 6.95
N SER A 35 3.06 -6.97 5.67
CA SER A 35 2.71 -5.61 5.22
C SER A 35 1.28 -5.23 5.62
N LYS A 36 0.32 -6.14 5.46
CA LYS A 36 -1.05 -5.94 5.90
C LYS A 36 -1.17 -5.81 7.42
N MET A 37 -0.47 -6.65 8.18
CA MET A 37 -0.43 -6.57 9.64
C MET A 37 0.24 -5.28 10.13
N ALA A 38 1.27 -4.80 9.43
CA ALA A 38 2.00 -3.61 9.80
C ALA A 38 1.14 -2.35 9.70
N LEU A 39 0.19 -2.31 8.79
CA LEU A 39 -0.79 -1.21 8.71
C LEU A 39 -1.66 -1.13 9.97
N LYS A 40 -2.06 -2.28 10.51
CA LYS A 40 -2.97 -2.35 11.66
C LYS A 40 -2.25 -2.38 13.00
N TYR A 41 -1.11 -3.08 13.06
CA TYR A 41 -0.36 -3.36 14.29
C TYR A 41 1.14 -3.22 14.06
N PRO A 42 1.66 -2.00 13.81
CA PRO A 42 3.06 -1.81 13.41
C PRO A 42 4.05 -2.35 14.46
N GLY A 43 3.82 -2.06 15.73
CA GLY A 43 4.67 -2.57 16.82
C GLY A 43 4.65 -4.09 16.94
N THR A 44 3.47 -4.71 16.85
CA THR A 44 3.31 -6.17 16.91
C THR A 44 3.96 -6.85 15.71
N THR A 45 3.85 -6.25 14.53
CA THR A 45 4.45 -6.78 13.30
C THR A 45 5.97 -6.75 13.38
N MET A 46 6.54 -5.65 13.86
CA MET A 46 8.00 -5.55 14.06
C MET A 46 8.51 -6.56 15.10
N THR A 47 7.78 -6.74 16.21
CA THR A 47 8.13 -7.74 17.22
C THR A 47 8.05 -9.16 16.64
N LEU A 48 7.02 -9.46 15.85
CA LEU A 48 6.86 -10.75 15.19
C LEU A 48 8.01 -11.03 14.21
N LEU A 49 8.36 -10.06 13.38
CA LEU A 49 9.48 -10.14 12.44
C LEU A 49 10.81 -10.38 13.18
N ALA A 50 11.07 -9.62 14.22
CA ALA A 50 12.28 -9.76 15.02
C ALA A 50 12.36 -11.16 15.65
N ASN A 51 11.26 -11.66 16.22
CA ASN A 51 11.22 -12.99 16.82
C ASN A 51 11.41 -14.08 15.77
N LEU A 52 10.78 -14.00 14.61
CA LEU A 52 10.96 -14.96 13.51
C LEU A 52 12.41 -14.98 13.02
N LEU A 53 13.01 -13.80 12.86
CA LEU A 53 14.41 -13.68 12.44
C LEU A 53 15.36 -14.31 13.47
N VAL A 54 15.18 -13.96 14.76
CA VAL A 54 16.01 -14.49 15.83
C VAL A 54 15.87 -16.02 15.96
N ILE A 55 14.64 -16.54 15.94
CA ILE A 55 14.39 -17.98 16.02
C ILE A 55 15.01 -18.69 14.82
N GLY A 56 14.77 -18.19 13.61
CA GLY A 56 15.31 -18.78 12.39
C GLY A 56 16.85 -18.80 12.41
N LEU A 57 17.48 -17.68 12.73
CA LEU A 57 18.94 -17.58 12.78
C LEU A 57 19.56 -18.40 13.89
N ALA A 58 18.90 -18.55 15.04
CA ALA A 58 19.35 -19.43 16.10
C ALA A 58 19.41 -20.92 15.66
N HIS A 59 18.50 -21.33 14.76
CA HIS A 59 18.52 -22.68 14.20
C HIS A 59 19.57 -22.88 13.10
N CYS A 60 20.08 -21.80 12.49
CA CYS A 60 21.21 -21.87 11.56
C CYS A 60 22.58 -22.09 12.26
N GLY A 61 22.60 -22.10 13.59
CA GLY A 61 23.83 -22.27 14.37
C GLY A 61 24.78 -21.05 14.27
N GLU A 62 26.10 -21.31 14.47
CA GLU A 62 27.11 -20.23 14.45
C GLU A 62 27.15 -19.37 13.20
N PRO A 63 26.97 -19.87 11.96
CA PRO A 63 26.90 -19.00 10.79
C PRO A 63 25.77 -17.98 10.84
N GLY A 64 24.58 -18.39 11.30
CA GLY A 64 23.42 -17.50 11.44
C GLY A 64 23.63 -16.47 12.55
N LEU A 65 24.19 -16.89 13.68
CA LEU A 65 24.52 -15.98 14.78
C LEU A 65 25.63 -15.00 14.43
N ALA A 66 26.65 -15.43 13.68
CA ALA A 66 27.70 -14.55 13.19
C ALA A 66 27.15 -13.48 12.24
N TRP A 67 26.25 -13.87 11.34
CA TRP A 67 25.55 -12.93 10.48
C TRP A 67 24.72 -11.94 11.28
N LEU A 68 23.94 -12.39 12.27
CA LEU A 68 23.14 -11.51 13.12
C LEU A 68 24.02 -10.49 13.87
N ARG A 69 25.17 -10.91 14.40
CA ARG A 69 26.13 -10.02 15.08
C ARG A 69 26.82 -9.03 14.13
N SER A 70 26.86 -9.35 12.84
CA SER A 70 27.46 -8.46 11.82
C SER A 70 26.51 -7.35 11.35
N LEU A 71 25.22 -7.42 11.72
CA LEU A 71 24.27 -6.38 11.36
C LEU A 71 24.58 -5.09 12.14
N PRO A 72 24.42 -3.92 11.52
CA PRO A 72 24.52 -2.64 12.21
C PRO A 72 23.53 -2.57 13.39
N ASP A 73 23.88 -1.90 14.48
CA ASP A 73 23.04 -1.74 15.67
C ASP A 73 21.68 -1.12 15.36
N ASP A 74 21.59 -0.35 14.30
CA ASP A 74 20.37 0.30 13.82
C ASP A 74 19.62 -0.48 12.73
N TYR A 75 20.08 -1.71 12.37
CA TYR A 75 19.49 -2.49 11.30
C TYR A 75 17.97 -2.69 11.44
N MET A 76 17.50 -2.87 12.67
CA MET A 76 16.08 -3.06 12.99
C MET A 76 15.35 -1.74 13.26
N THR A 77 16.07 -0.65 13.48
CA THR A 77 15.51 0.66 13.85
C THR A 77 15.78 1.73 12.79
N SER A 78 16.80 1.53 11.95
CA SER A 78 17.02 2.44 10.84
C SER A 78 15.90 2.24 9.84
N LYS A 79 15.21 3.33 9.53
CA LYS A 79 14.58 3.50 8.22
C LYS A 79 15.73 3.53 7.20
N GLN A 80 16.38 2.39 6.98
CA GLN A 80 17.25 2.28 5.83
C GLN A 80 16.32 2.44 4.64
N THR A 81 16.37 3.63 4.09
CA THR A 81 16.03 3.86 2.70
C THR A 81 17.08 3.03 1.94
N VAL A 82 16.84 1.73 1.84
CA VAL A 82 17.61 0.90 0.92
C VAL A 82 17.26 1.50 -0.42
N SER A 83 18.19 2.29 -0.94
CA SER A 83 18.05 2.86 -2.27
C SER A 83 18.18 1.71 -3.25
N TYR A 84 17.07 1.11 -3.59
CA TYR A 84 16.98 0.06 -4.61
C TYR A 84 16.95 0.69 -6.02
N THR A 85 17.84 1.62 -6.22
CA THR A 85 17.98 2.32 -7.50
C THR A 85 18.21 1.32 -8.63
N GLY A 86 17.33 1.34 -9.61
CA GLY A 86 17.42 0.50 -10.80
C GLY A 86 16.39 -0.61 -10.92
N LEU A 87 15.31 -0.61 -10.11
CA LEU A 87 14.23 -1.59 -10.24
C LEU A 87 13.47 -1.48 -11.55
N PHE A 88 13.40 -0.29 -12.10
CA PHE A 88 12.74 0.00 -13.37
C PHE A 88 13.61 0.92 -14.22
N ASP A 89 13.67 0.64 -15.51
CA ASP A 89 14.54 1.37 -16.47
C ASP A 89 14.13 2.84 -16.65
N ASP A 90 12.89 3.19 -16.27
CA ASP A 90 12.33 4.54 -16.42
C ASP A 90 12.15 5.28 -15.08
N VAL A 91 12.83 4.80 -14.03
CA VAL A 91 12.87 5.45 -12.71
C VAL A 91 14.31 5.84 -12.40
N ALA A 92 14.62 7.12 -12.53
CA ALA A 92 15.93 7.64 -12.16
C ALA A 92 16.15 7.55 -10.65
N ALA A 93 17.36 7.21 -10.23
CA ALA A 93 17.70 7.01 -8.83
C ALA A 93 17.48 8.25 -7.95
N ASP A 94 17.67 9.43 -8.54
CA ASP A 94 17.50 10.74 -7.91
C ASP A 94 16.09 11.33 -8.09
N ALA A 95 15.18 10.60 -8.73
CA ALA A 95 13.81 11.05 -8.87
C ALA A 95 13.13 11.15 -7.50
N TRP A 96 12.38 12.25 -7.25
CA TRP A 96 11.71 12.51 -5.99
C TRP A 96 10.75 11.39 -5.56
N TYR A 97 10.28 10.59 -6.51
CA TYR A 97 9.36 9.47 -6.30
C TYR A 97 10.09 8.10 -6.24
N ALA A 98 11.39 8.03 -6.49
CA ALA A 98 12.11 6.76 -6.53
C ALA A 98 11.94 5.94 -5.23
N PRO A 99 12.08 6.52 -4.01
CA PRO A 99 11.84 5.78 -2.78
C PRO A 99 10.42 5.22 -2.67
N ALA A 100 9.43 5.96 -3.15
CA ALA A 100 8.04 5.52 -3.12
C ALA A 100 7.75 4.41 -4.15
N VAL A 101 8.38 4.47 -5.31
CA VAL A 101 8.29 3.40 -6.33
C VAL A 101 8.91 2.11 -5.80
N ASP A 102 10.07 2.21 -5.15
CA ASP A 102 10.71 1.08 -4.48
C ASP A 102 9.80 0.48 -3.41
N TYR A 103 9.27 1.33 -2.53
CA TYR A 103 8.36 0.93 -1.46
C TYR A 103 7.16 0.12 -1.99
N VAL A 104 6.43 0.68 -2.97
CA VAL A 104 5.24 0.00 -3.52
C VAL A 104 5.57 -1.24 -4.33
N LYS A 105 6.76 -1.33 -4.92
CA LYS A 105 7.24 -2.50 -5.65
C LYS A 105 7.59 -3.64 -4.69
N TYR A 106 8.39 -3.36 -3.65
CA TYR A 106 8.78 -4.38 -2.65
C TYR A 106 7.61 -4.82 -1.79
N GLY A 107 6.73 -3.89 -1.42
CA GLY A 107 5.47 -4.18 -0.75
C GLY A 107 4.46 -4.93 -1.61
N ARG A 108 4.77 -5.19 -2.91
CA ARG A 108 3.85 -5.80 -3.89
C ARG A 108 2.52 -5.04 -4.02
N ILE A 109 2.54 -3.75 -3.68
CA ILE A 109 1.37 -2.85 -3.73
C ILE A 109 1.10 -2.44 -5.18
N MET A 110 2.18 -2.09 -5.91
CA MET A 110 2.11 -1.74 -7.32
C MET A 110 3.16 -2.51 -8.12
N ASN A 111 2.79 -2.91 -9.33
CA ASN A 111 3.69 -3.56 -10.28
C ASN A 111 4.07 -2.60 -11.41
N GLY A 112 5.11 -2.97 -12.17
CA GLY A 112 5.43 -2.32 -13.43
C GLY A 112 4.34 -2.53 -14.49
N MET A 113 4.44 -1.77 -15.57
CA MET A 113 3.50 -1.79 -16.71
C MET A 113 4.03 -2.62 -17.90
N GLY A 114 4.97 -3.52 -17.63
CA GLY A 114 5.66 -4.34 -18.64
C GLY A 114 7.01 -3.76 -19.05
N SER A 115 7.84 -4.59 -19.74
CA SER A 115 9.16 -4.21 -20.24
C SER A 115 10.06 -3.54 -19.21
N ASN A 116 10.04 -4.02 -17.97
CA ASN A 116 10.79 -3.45 -16.84
C ASN A 116 10.55 -1.95 -16.59
N ARG A 117 9.33 -1.45 -16.88
CA ARG A 117 8.98 -0.03 -16.73
C ARG A 117 7.88 0.16 -15.69
N PHE A 118 8.05 1.18 -14.85
CA PHE A 118 7.03 1.63 -13.89
C PHE A 118 6.01 2.57 -14.52
N GLN A 119 6.43 3.34 -15.50
CA GLN A 119 5.68 4.41 -16.15
C GLN A 119 5.21 5.49 -15.14
N PRO A 120 6.14 6.18 -14.46
CA PRO A 120 5.83 7.07 -13.34
C PRO A 120 4.90 8.23 -13.72
N ASN A 121 4.97 8.72 -14.96
CA ASN A 121 4.18 9.85 -15.45
C ASN A 121 2.81 9.46 -16.03
N THR A 122 2.52 8.16 -16.15
CA THR A 122 1.21 7.69 -16.61
C THR A 122 0.14 8.01 -15.57
N GLN A 123 -0.99 8.52 -16.02
CA GLN A 123 -2.13 8.79 -15.14
C GLN A 123 -2.70 7.48 -14.60
N MET A 124 -3.00 7.47 -13.31
CA MET A 124 -3.68 6.36 -12.66
C MET A 124 -5.16 6.37 -13.02
N THR A 125 -5.72 5.23 -13.41
CA THR A 125 -7.16 5.12 -13.60
C THR A 125 -7.86 4.69 -12.33
N ARG A 126 -9.18 4.88 -12.26
CA ARG A 126 -9.99 4.44 -11.13
C ARG A 126 -9.91 2.93 -10.90
N ALA A 127 -9.92 2.14 -11.98
CA ALA A 127 -9.76 0.69 -11.89
C ALA A 127 -8.39 0.26 -11.39
N MET A 128 -7.32 0.92 -11.85
CA MET A 128 -5.97 0.64 -11.36
C MET A 128 -5.87 0.86 -9.85
N PHE A 129 -6.47 1.93 -9.33
CA PHE A 129 -6.42 2.22 -7.90
C PHE A 129 -7.28 1.26 -7.07
N ALA A 130 -8.47 0.87 -7.57
CA ALA A 130 -9.26 -0.18 -6.94
C ALA A 130 -8.49 -1.50 -6.88
N GLN A 131 -7.77 -1.86 -7.94
CA GLN A 131 -6.91 -3.06 -7.97
C GLN A 131 -5.77 -2.99 -6.96
N VAL A 132 -5.18 -1.82 -6.76
CA VAL A 132 -4.14 -1.60 -5.74
C VAL A 132 -4.70 -1.84 -4.34
N LEU A 133 -5.85 -1.26 -4.01
CA LEU A 133 -6.49 -1.44 -2.70
C LEU A 133 -6.94 -2.89 -2.48
N TYR A 134 -7.43 -3.55 -3.53
CA TYR A 134 -7.77 -4.96 -3.51
C TYR A 134 -6.55 -5.86 -3.24
N ALA A 135 -5.41 -5.55 -3.88
CA ALA A 135 -4.15 -6.25 -3.63
C ALA A 135 -3.63 -6.02 -2.22
N LEU A 136 -3.72 -4.79 -1.68
CA LEU A 136 -3.39 -4.47 -0.28
C LEU A 136 -4.22 -5.30 0.70
N GLU A 137 -5.49 -5.59 0.37
CA GLU A 137 -6.38 -6.43 1.16
C GLU A 137 -6.07 -7.93 1.06
N GLY A 138 -5.11 -8.30 0.20
CA GLY A 138 -4.75 -9.69 -0.05
C GLY A 138 -5.66 -10.39 -1.06
N ALA A 139 -6.35 -9.61 -1.90
CA ALA A 139 -7.23 -10.09 -2.98
C ALA A 139 -8.27 -11.12 -2.51
N PRO A 140 -9.15 -10.78 -1.55
CA PRO A 140 -10.13 -11.70 -1.00
C PRO A 140 -11.10 -12.20 -2.07
N SER A 141 -11.63 -13.42 -1.88
CA SER A 141 -12.59 -13.99 -2.82
C SER A 141 -13.86 -13.13 -2.92
N VAL A 142 -14.28 -12.86 -4.14
CA VAL A 142 -15.55 -12.16 -4.45
C VAL A 142 -16.66 -13.11 -4.86
N ARG A 143 -16.48 -14.42 -4.66
CA ARG A 143 -17.46 -15.43 -5.04
C ARG A 143 -18.80 -15.16 -4.35
N GLY A 144 -19.86 -15.05 -5.14
CA GLY A 144 -21.22 -14.77 -4.66
C GLY A 144 -21.49 -13.28 -4.40
N LEU A 145 -20.52 -12.41 -4.59
CA LEU A 145 -20.70 -10.96 -4.54
C LEU A 145 -21.01 -10.40 -5.93
N SER A 146 -21.67 -9.25 -5.95
CA SER A 146 -21.93 -8.48 -7.17
C SER A 146 -21.87 -6.99 -6.89
N CYS A 147 -21.80 -6.18 -7.94
CA CYS A 147 -21.94 -4.73 -7.84
C CYS A 147 -22.93 -4.24 -8.92
N PRO A 148 -23.51 -3.04 -8.76
CA PRO A 148 -24.51 -2.52 -9.69
C PRO A 148 -23.89 -1.94 -10.98
N PHE A 149 -22.55 -1.92 -11.11
CA PHE A 149 -21.87 -1.22 -12.18
C PHE A 149 -21.87 -2.03 -13.47
N THR A 150 -22.52 -1.50 -14.50
CA THR A 150 -22.63 -2.16 -15.80
C THR A 150 -21.35 -2.10 -16.65
N ASP A 151 -20.42 -1.22 -16.27
CA ASP A 151 -19.13 -0.99 -16.95
C ASP A 151 -17.93 -1.63 -16.22
N ALA A 152 -18.19 -2.47 -15.21
CA ALA A 152 -17.13 -3.11 -14.42
C ALA A 152 -16.93 -4.60 -14.73
N GLY A 153 -17.69 -5.20 -15.65
CA GLY A 153 -17.63 -6.62 -15.95
C GLY A 153 -16.61 -7.01 -17.01
N GLY A 154 -16.18 -8.30 -16.97
CA GLY A 154 -15.41 -8.93 -18.05
C GLY A 154 -13.98 -8.40 -18.24
N SER A 155 -13.35 -7.87 -17.18
CA SER A 155 -12.01 -7.28 -17.26
C SER A 155 -11.14 -7.67 -16.07
N TRP A 156 -9.84 -7.38 -16.15
CA TRP A 156 -8.84 -7.67 -15.11
C TRP A 156 -9.12 -7.01 -13.77
N TYR A 157 -9.91 -5.95 -13.74
CA TYR A 157 -10.28 -5.20 -12.53
C TYR A 157 -11.65 -5.59 -11.95
N THR A 158 -12.37 -6.51 -12.58
CA THR A 158 -13.76 -6.85 -12.20
C THR A 158 -13.85 -7.24 -10.73
N ASP A 159 -13.01 -8.16 -10.26
CA ASP A 159 -13.01 -8.64 -8.88
C ASP A 159 -12.68 -7.51 -7.88
N ALA A 160 -11.72 -6.66 -8.23
CA ALA A 160 -11.35 -5.53 -7.42
C ALA A 160 -12.49 -4.52 -7.26
N VAL A 161 -13.24 -4.25 -8.33
CA VAL A 161 -14.38 -3.33 -8.27
C VAL A 161 -15.55 -3.93 -7.49
N ILE A 162 -15.84 -5.23 -7.68
CA ILE A 162 -16.88 -5.94 -6.91
C ILE A 162 -16.52 -5.90 -5.41
N TRP A 163 -15.28 -6.26 -5.07
CA TRP A 163 -14.83 -6.20 -3.68
C TRP A 163 -14.92 -4.77 -3.11
N ALA A 164 -14.37 -3.79 -3.81
CA ALA A 164 -14.31 -2.41 -3.33
C ALA A 164 -15.71 -1.81 -3.09
N TYR A 165 -16.69 -2.17 -3.92
CA TYR A 165 -18.08 -1.78 -3.73
C TYR A 165 -18.68 -2.43 -2.48
N ASN A 166 -18.56 -3.76 -2.34
CA ASN A 166 -19.14 -4.49 -1.19
C ASN A 166 -18.44 -4.15 0.13
N ALA A 167 -17.17 -3.77 0.08
CA ALA A 167 -16.41 -3.31 1.24
C ALA A 167 -16.63 -1.83 1.59
N GLY A 168 -17.47 -1.10 0.85
CA GLY A 168 -17.72 0.32 1.08
C GLY A 168 -16.52 1.24 0.74
N VAL A 169 -15.51 0.72 0.04
CA VAL A 169 -14.30 1.46 -0.36
C VAL A 169 -14.60 2.42 -1.50
N VAL A 170 -15.50 2.03 -2.40
CA VAL A 170 -15.85 2.85 -3.56
C VAL A 170 -17.37 2.99 -3.72
N ALA A 171 -17.77 4.16 -4.19
CA ALA A 171 -19.04 4.38 -4.85
C ALA A 171 -18.81 4.58 -6.36
N GLY A 172 -19.85 4.39 -7.15
CA GLY A 172 -19.81 4.73 -8.57
C GLY A 172 -19.77 6.24 -8.82
N VAL A 173 -19.48 6.62 -10.04
CA VAL A 173 -19.72 8.00 -10.53
C VAL A 173 -21.21 8.25 -10.75
N SER A 174 -21.99 7.16 -10.85
CA SER A 174 -23.45 7.12 -10.80
C SER A 174 -23.90 5.79 -10.18
N PRO A 175 -25.20 5.59 -9.90
CA PRO A 175 -25.69 4.34 -9.30
C PRO A 175 -25.30 3.06 -10.07
N THR A 176 -25.10 3.14 -11.39
CA THR A 176 -24.82 1.99 -12.25
C THR A 176 -23.51 2.08 -13.02
N ARG A 177 -22.65 3.08 -12.71
CA ARG A 177 -21.41 3.30 -13.46
C ARG A 177 -20.23 3.54 -12.52
N PHE A 178 -19.18 2.78 -12.68
CA PHE A 178 -17.91 2.90 -11.95
C PHE A 178 -16.91 3.83 -12.64
N ALA A 179 -16.93 3.90 -13.98
CA ALA A 179 -15.99 4.62 -14.83
C ALA A 179 -14.53 4.12 -14.67
N PRO A 180 -14.25 2.81 -14.95
CA PRO A 180 -12.98 2.18 -14.64
C PRO A 180 -11.77 2.81 -15.33
N ASN A 181 -11.95 3.31 -16.55
CA ASN A 181 -10.88 3.85 -17.38
C ASN A 181 -10.70 5.38 -17.24
N GLU A 182 -11.54 6.04 -16.44
CA GLU A 182 -11.37 7.47 -16.18
C GLU A 182 -10.14 7.71 -15.29
N ALA A 183 -9.40 8.77 -15.61
CA ALA A 183 -8.25 9.17 -14.82
C ALA A 183 -8.68 9.58 -13.40
N LEU A 184 -7.98 9.05 -12.41
CA LEU A 184 -8.28 9.24 -11.00
C LEU A 184 -7.87 10.64 -10.54
N THR A 185 -8.81 11.43 -10.04
CA THR A 185 -8.48 12.71 -9.43
C THR A 185 -7.94 12.54 -8.00
N ARG A 186 -7.24 13.55 -7.50
CA ARG A 186 -6.67 13.55 -6.15
C ARG A 186 -7.75 13.41 -5.08
N GLU A 187 -8.89 14.10 -5.22
CA GLU A 187 -10.01 13.97 -4.29
C GLU A 187 -10.68 12.58 -4.36
N GLN A 188 -10.78 11.97 -5.55
CA GLN A 188 -11.30 10.61 -5.71
C GLN A 188 -10.35 9.57 -5.07
N MET A 189 -9.04 9.70 -5.32
CA MET A 189 -8.04 8.83 -4.72
C MET A 189 -8.12 8.83 -3.20
N VAL A 190 -8.15 10.02 -2.62
CA VAL A 190 -8.22 10.19 -1.17
C VAL A 190 -9.52 9.64 -0.59
N THR A 191 -10.64 9.83 -1.28
CA THR A 191 -11.94 9.29 -0.84
C THR A 191 -11.96 7.77 -0.86
N MET A 192 -11.38 7.14 -1.88
CA MET A 192 -11.25 5.68 -1.92
C MET A 192 -10.32 5.18 -0.81
N LEU A 193 -9.22 5.89 -0.53
CA LEU A 193 -8.29 5.54 0.53
C LEU A 193 -8.92 5.72 1.93
N TYR A 194 -9.71 6.78 2.11
CA TYR A 194 -10.48 7.03 3.33
C TYR A 194 -11.52 5.91 3.57
N GLY A 195 -12.27 5.52 2.52
CA GLY A 195 -13.18 4.38 2.58
C GLY A 195 -12.46 3.08 2.93
N TYR A 196 -11.25 2.88 2.38
CA TYR A 196 -10.42 1.71 2.70
C TYR A 196 -9.98 1.69 4.16
N ALA A 197 -9.43 2.79 4.66
CA ALA A 197 -8.94 2.91 6.03
C ALA A 197 -10.08 2.91 7.06
N GLY A 198 -11.23 3.52 6.73
CA GLY A 198 -12.37 3.66 7.61
C GLY A 198 -13.20 2.40 7.84
N ARG A 199 -12.87 1.27 7.19
CA ARG A 199 -13.59 0.00 7.38
C ARG A 199 -13.45 -0.58 8.79
N GLU A 200 -12.36 -0.27 9.46
CA GLU A 200 -12.02 -0.85 10.77
C GLU A 200 -12.20 0.14 11.93
N GLN A 201 -12.23 1.44 11.62
CA GLN A 201 -12.36 2.50 12.63
C GLN A 201 -12.98 3.77 12.02
N ALA A 202 -13.68 4.53 12.85
CA ALA A 202 -14.13 5.85 12.44
C ALA A 202 -12.93 6.77 12.24
N LEU A 203 -12.85 7.38 11.06
CA LEU A 203 -11.82 8.36 10.74
C LEU A 203 -12.41 9.76 10.81
N SER A 204 -11.62 10.72 11.23
CA SER A 204 -11.96 12.15 11.15
C SER A 204 -10.70 12.94 10.81
N GLY A 205 -10.87 13.99 10.04
CA GLY A 205 -9.82 14.97 9.83
C GLY A 205 -9.86 16.05 10.91
N PRO A 206 -8.72 16.65 11.27
CA PRO A 206 -8.72 17.76 12.22
C PRO A 206 -9.45 18.96 11.64
N ASP A 207 -10.18 19.68 12.53
CA ASP A 207 -10.87 20.91 12.15
C ASP A 207 -9.89 21.90 11.53
N GLY A 208 -10.30 22.51 10.41
CA GLY A 208 -9.48 23.50 9.72
C GLY A 208 -8.29 22.95 8.93
N ALA A 209 -8.13 21.63 8.79
CA ALA A 209 -7.01 21.03 8.05
C ALA A 209 -6.83 21.59 6.63
N LEU A 210 -7.90 22.04 6.01
CA LEU A 210 -7.88 22.60 4.66
C LEU A 210 -7.73 24.13 4.64
N ALA A 211 -7.78 24.82 5.78
CA ALA A 211 -7.85 26.29 5.87
C ALA A 211 -6.63 27.00 5.23
N GLY A 212 -5.45 26.37 5.23
CA GLY A 212 -4.23 26.90 4.62
C GLY A 212 -4.22 26.88 3.09
N TYR A 213 -5.20 26.24 2.45
CA TYR A 213 -5.21 26.08 1.01
C TYR A 213 -6.21 27.01 0.32
N GLN A 214 -5.71 27.79 -0.63
CA GLN A 214 -6.51 28.80 -1.35
C GLN A 214 -7.62 28.19 -2.20
N ASP A 215 -7.43 26.95 -2.64
CA ASP A 215 -8.38 26.22 -3.48
C ASP A 215 -9.25 25.22 -2.70
N GLN A 216 -9.30 25.31 -1.36
CA GLN A 216 -10.13 24.43 -0.52
C GLN A 216 -11.62 24.44 -0.93
N ALA A 217 -12.14 25.56 -1.43
CA ALA A 217 -13.52 25.67 -1.91
C ALA A 217 -13.77 24.81 -3.17
N ARG A 218 -12.73 24.39 -3.88
CA ARG A 218 -12.84 23.52 -5.07
C ARG A 218 -12.94 22.03 -4.71
N VAL A 219 -12.69 21.66 -3.45
CA VAL A 219 -12.92 20.30 -2.95
C VAL A 219 -14.41 20.01 -2.97
N SER A 220 -14.78 18.93 -3.64
CA SER A 220 -16.18 18.50 -3.73
C SER A 220 -16.74 18.18 -2.34
N THR A 221 -18.01 18.45 -2.11
CA THR A 221 -18.65 18.26 -0.79
C THR A 221 -18.47 16.83 -0.26
N TRP A 222 -18.62 15.84 -1.14
CA TRP A 222 -18.47 14.43 -0.81
C TRP A 222 -17.03 14.02 -0.45
N ALA A 223 -16.02 14.81 -0.83
CA ALA A 223 -14.60 14.52 -0.58
C ALA A 223 -14.01 15.32 0.59
N ARG A 224 -14.76 16.26 1.18
CA ARG A 224 -14.20 17.20 2.18
C ARG A 224 -13.65 16.50 3.40
N GLU A 225 -14.37 15.55 3.94
CA GLU A 225 -13.95 14.81 5.14
C GLU A 225 -12.70 13.98 4.85
N ALA A 226 -12.71 13.22 3.75
CA ALA A 226 -11.57 12.43 3.31
C ALA A 226 -10.32 13.30 3.06
N MET A 227 -10.50 14.46 2.41
CA MET A 227 -9.40 15.41 2.18
C MET A 227 -8.87 16.03 3.47
N ALA A 228 -9.74 16.38 4.42
CA ALA A 228 -9.33 16.90 5.73
C ALA A 228 -8.53 15.85 6.51
N TRP A 229 -9.00 14.60 6.52
CA TRP A 229 -8.28 13.48 7.11
C TRP A 229 -6.90 13.29 6.47
N ALA A 230 -6.84 13.18 5.15
CA ALA A 230 -5.59 12.87 4.46
C ALA A 230 -4.54 13.98 4.54
N VAL A 231 -4.97 15.24 4.60
CA VAL A 231 -4.08 16.38 4.85
C VAL A 231 -3.64 16.40 6.31
N GLY A 232 -4.57 16.23 7.25
CA GLY A 232 -4.29 16.26 8.67
C GLY A 232 -3.35 15.14 9.15
N THR A 233 -3.42 13.98 8.51
CA THR A 233 -2.54 12.84 8.79
C THR A 233 -1.26 12.84 7.93
N GLY A 234 -1.11 13.76 6.97
CA GLY A 234 0.07 13.83 6.11
C GLY A 234 0.09 12.79 4.96
N VAL A 235 -0.98 12.00 4.77
CA VAL A 235 -1.13 11.06 3.65
C VAL A 235 -1.01 11.80 2.32
N ILE A 236 -1.65 12.97 2.22
CA ILE A 236 -1.55 13.83 1.07
C ILE A 236 -1.02 15.21 1.46
N ALA A 237 -0.17 15.76 0.61
CA ALA A 237 0.25 17.16 0.70
C ALA A 237 -0.34 17.96 -0.47
N GLY A 238 -0.31 19.27 -0.37
CA GLY A 238 -0.60 20.15 -1.50
C GLY A 238 0.38 19.93 -2.67
N THR A 239 -0.02 20.36 -3.85
CA THR A 239 0.89 20.47 -5.00
C THR A 239 1.83 21.66 -4.85
N SER A 240 1.49 22.58 -3.95
CA SER A 240 2.32 23.66 -3.43
C SER A 240 1.95 23.92 -1.96
N ALA A 241 2.63 24.84 -1.32
CA ALA A 241 2.32 25.23 0.06
C ALA A 241 0.87 25.72 0.27
N THR A 242 0.23 26.23 -0.78
CA THR A 242 -1.11 26.84 -0.70
C THR A 242 -2.14 26.22 -1.66
N THR A 243 -1.82 25.15 -2.38
CA THR A 243 -2.68 24.56 -3.40
C THR A 243 -2.84 23.06 -3.21
N LEU A 244 -4.07 22.56 -3.04
CA LEU A 244 -4.41 21.13 -2.95
C LEU A 244 -4.55 20.48 -4.33
N ALA A 245 -5.06 21.22 -5.29
CA ALA A 245 -5.44 20.74 -6.63
C ALA A 245 -6.35 19.49 -6.59
N PRO A 246 -7.54 19.53 -5.94
CA PRO A 246 -8.34 18.33 -5.67
C PRO A 246 -8.79 17.62 -6.97
N ARG A 247 -9.01 18.36 -8.03
CA ARG A 247 -9.49 17.84 -9.32
C ARG A 247 -8.37 17.49 -10.31
N LYS A 248 -7.10 17.74 -9.95
CA LYS A 248 -5.96 17.29 -10.75
C LYS A 248 -5.91 15.76 -10.72
N THR A 249 -5.64 15.14 -11.86
CA THR A 249 -5.43 13.71 -11.97
C THR A 249 -4.05 13.32 -11.42
N GLY A 250 -3.99 12.20 -10.70
CA GLY A 250 -2.75 11.69 -10.14
C GLY A 250 -1.99 10.80 -11.12
N THR A 251 -0.66 10.97 -11.17
CA THR A 251 0.22 10.04 -11.87
C THR A 251 0.55 8.83 -11.01
N ARG A 252 1.06 7.76 -11.62
CA ARG A 252 1.48 6.55 -10.89
C ARG A 252 2.54 6.86 -9.83
N ALA A 253 3.47 7.78 -10.09
CA ALA A 253 4.46 8.23 -9.13
C ALA A 253 3.84 8.99 -7.95
N GLU A 254 2.90 9.88 -8.21
CA GLU A 254 2.17 10.59 -7.15
C GLU A 254 1.35 9.62 -6.29
N VAL A 255 0.69 8.64 -6.91
CA VAL A 255 -0.06 7.60 -6.20
C VAL A 255 0.85 6.71 -5.36
N ALA A 256 2.01 6.28 -5.88
CA ALA A 256 3.00 5.52 -5.12
C ALA A 256 3.44 6.27 -3.85
N THR A 257 3.68 7.59 -3.97
CA THR A 257 4.07 8.44 -2.84
C THR A 257 2.95 8.55 -1.78
N VAL A 258 1.70 8.66 -2.21
CA VAL A 258 0.54 8.68 -1.30
C VAL A 258 0.40 7.34 -0.60
N LEU A 259 0.53 6.23 -1.30
CA LEU A 259 0.45 4.88 -0.74
C LEU A 259 1.57 4.60 0.26
N MET A 260 2.81 5.00 -0.05
CA MET A 260 3.92 4.88 0.88
C MET A 260 3.62 5.62 2.19
N ARG A 261 3.22 6.90 2.11
CA ARG A 261 2.87 7.70 3.30
C ARG A 261 1.69 7.12 4.08
N PHE A 262 0.70 6.58 3.38
CA PHE A 262 -0.43 5.91 4.01
C PHE A 262 -0.02 4.65 4.76
N CYS A 263 0.85 3.85 4.19
CA CYS A 263 1.31 2.60 4.79
C CYS A 263 2.33 2.80 5.92
N GLU A 264 2.95 3.98 6.02
CA GLU A 264 3.92 4.34 7.07
C GLU A 264 3.27 4.96 8.33
N GLN A 265 1.94 5.18 8.33
CA GLN A 265 1.18 5.66 9.50
C GLN A 265 0.86 4.52 10.48
#